data_de8919fd2ff60bc90b3faee574addacf
#
_entry.id   de8919fd2ff60bc90b3faee574addacf
#
_cell.length_a   1.000
_cell.length_b   1.000
_cell.length_c   1.000
_cell.angle_alpha   90.00
_cell.angle_beta   90.00
_cell.angle_gamma   90.00
#
_symmetry.space_group_name_H-M   'P 1'
#
loop_
_entity.id
_entity.type
_entity.pdbx_description
1 polymer ?
#
loop_
_entity_poly.entity_id
_entity_poly.type
_entity_poly.pdbx_seq_one_letter_code
_entity_poly.pdbx_strand_id
1 'polypeptide(L)'
;MNVIHMKYAVEIAKAGSINKASETLLVAQPNLSRSIKELEADLGITIFLRTSKGMILTPKGEEFIGYAQNILRQLDELETMYKAELPAKQTFSVSVPRASYIADAFSKFTNCIDKGSAEIYYQETNSSRAIKNILEHNYHLGIIRYASHFDHYFKALLNEKGLRYELVAEFRYVLVINAKNPLAQKEEVRYQDLEPYIKISHADPYVPSLPAAAVQKDEHTVNCSRNIYVFERGGQFHLLAHNPDTFMWVSPLPDDIISGFGLVQKPCPDNQKLYRDMLICRKDYHFSKLDREFMTELYNSKSKCLQ
;
A
#
# COMPACT_ATOMS: atom_id res chain seq x y z
N MET A 1 -2.58 -34.45 2.10
CA MET A 1 -2.74 -33.10 1.48
C MET A 1 -1.91 -33.02 0.21
N ASN A 2 -2.48 -32.61 -0.95
CA ASN A 2 -1.83 -32.58 -2.26
C ASN A 2 -1.74 -31.11 -2.78
N VAL A 3 -0.59 -30.71 -3.33
CA VAL A 3 -0.35 -29.38 -3.91
C VAL A 3 -1.34 -29.05 -5.04
N ILE A 4 -1.71 -30.07 -5.86
CA ILE A 4 -2.69 -29.88 -6.93
C ILE A 4 -4.07 -29.53 -6.36
N HIS A 5 -4.47 -30.13 -5.24
CA HIS A 5 -5.73 -29.79 -4.56
C HIS A 5 -5.71 -28.36 -4.00
N MET A 6 -4.56 -27.87 -3.53
CA MET A 6 -4.40 -26.47 -3.12
C MET A 6 -4.56 -25.53 -4.32
N LYS A 7 -3.94 -25.82 -5.46
CA LYS A 7 -4.12 -25.05 -6.71
C LYS A 7 -5.60 -24.96 -7.09
N TYR A 8 -6.31 -26.06 -7.02
CA TYR A 8 -7.74 -26.13 -7.34
C TYR A 8 -8.56 -25.28 -6.37
N ALA A 9 -8.28 -25.36 -5.08
CA ALA A 9 -8.98 -24.56 -4.07
C ALA A 9 -8.76 -23.04 -4.28
N VAL A 10 -7.52 -22.63 -4.54
CA VAL A 10 -7.20 -21.23 -4.83
C VAL A 10 -7.92 -20.73 -6.09
N GLU A 11 -7.97 -21.52 -7.15
CA GLU A 11 -8.64 -21.12 -8.39
C GLU A 11 -10.16 -21.04 -8.23
N ILE A 12 -10.77 -21.96 -7.48
CA ILE A 12 -12.20 -21.89 -7.16
C ILE A 12 -12.51 -20.65 -6.33
N ALA A 13 -11.66 -20.29 -5.37
CA ALA A 13 -11.82 -19.07 -4.57
C ALA A 13 -11.78 -17.82 -5.43
N LYS A 14 -10.86 -17.73 -6.40
CA LYS A 14 -10.78 -16.63 -7.36
C LYS A 14 -12.00 -16.55 -8.28
N ALA A 15 -12.41 -17.68 -8.83
CA ALA A 15 -13.50 -17.74 -9.81
C ALA A 15 -14.90 -17.58 -9.16
N GLY A 16 -15.04 -17.83 -7.86
CA GLY A 16 -16.31 -17.88 -7.14
C GLY A 16 -17.24 -19.00 -7.64
N SER A 17 -16.77 -19.87 -8.53
CA SER A 17 -17.56 -20.91 -9.19
C SER A 17 -16.67 -22.08 -9.58
N ILE A 18 -17.12 -23.31 -9.23
CA ILE A 18 -16.40 -24.52 -9.58
C ILE A 18 -16.39 -24.77 -11.10
N ASN A 19 -17.47 -24.35 -11.80
CA ASN A 19 -17.56 -24.51 -13.25
C ASN A 19 -16.58 -23.59 -13.97
N LYS A 20 -16.52 -22.31 -13.59
CA LYS A 20 -15.53 -21.35 -14.13
C LYS A 20 -14.10 -21.80 -13.84
N ALA A 21 -13.82 -22.26 -12.63
CA ALA A 21 -12.50 -22.78 -12.28
C ALA A 21 -12.14 -24.03 -13.10
N SER A 22 -13.12 -24.92 -13.40
CA SER A 22 -12.88 -26.09 -14.24
C SER A 22 -12.50 -25.74 -15.67
N GLU A 23 -13.10 -24.70 -16.24
CA GLU A 23 -12.75 -24.14 -17.55
C GLU A 23 -11.33 -23.57 -17.56
N THR A 24 -11.00 -22.73 -16.56
CA THR A 24 -9.67 -22.13 -16.43
C THR A 24 -8.57 -23.17 -16.25
N LEU A 25 -8.83 -24.20 -15.44
CA LEU A 25 -7.86 -25.26 -15.14
C LEU A 25 -7.81 -26.37 -16.18
N LEU A 26 -8.71 -26.37 -17.15
CA LEU A 26 -8.89 -27.45 -18.13
C LEU A 26 -9.09 -28.83 -17.47
N VAL A 27 -9.81 -28.88 -16.35
CA VAL A 27 -10.10 -30.09 -15.56
C VAL A 27 -11.59 -30.31 -15.50
N ALA A 28 -12.03 -31.54 -15.68
CA ALA A 28 -13.45 -31.88 -15.59
C ALA A 28 -14.02 -31.51 -14.20
N GLN A 29 -15.17 -30.83 -14.18
CA GLN A 29 -15.83 -30.38 -12.95
C GLN A 29 -16.02 -31.45 -11.86
N PRO A 30 -16.41 -32.74 -12.21
CA PRO A 30 -16.51 -33.80 -11.21
C PRO A 30 -15.19 -34.10 -10.50
N ASN A 31 -14.07 -34.06 -11.23
CA ASN A 31 -12.74 -34.27 -10.66
C ASN A 31 -12.35 -33.15 -9.71
N LEU A 32 -12.62 -31.90 -10.13
CA LEU A 32 -12.36 -30.73 -9.32
C LEU A 32 -13.18 -30.76 -8.01
N SER A 33 -14.48 -31.09 -8.10
CA SER A 33 -15.36 -31.25 -6.95
C SER A 33 -14.90 -32.35 -6.00
N ARG A 34 -14.42 -33.48 -6.54
CA ARG A 34 -13.87 -34.57 -5.74
C ARG A 34 -12.59 -34.17 -5.01
N SER A 35 -11.66 -33.52 -5.70
CA SER A 35 -10.40 -33.04 -5.12
C SER A 35 -10.61 -32.08 -3.96
N ILE A 36 -11.62 -31.21 -4.04
CA ILE A 36 -11.95 -30.31 -2.93
C ILE A 36 -12.52 -31.10 -1.73
N LYS A 37 -13.40 -32.05 -1.96
CA LYS A 37 -13.93 -32.91 -0.88
C LYS A 37 -12.83 -33.71 -0.19
N GLU A 38 -11.89 -34.23 -0.94
CA GLU A 38 -10.73 -34.97 -0.41
C GLU A 38 -9.84 -34.03 0.41
N LEU A 39 -9.61 -32.79 -0.06
CA LEU A 39 -8.83 -31.77 0.67
C LEU A 39 -9.51 -31.36 1.99
N GLU A 40 -10.83 -31.12 1.96
CA GLU A 40 -11.62 -30.80 3.13
C GLU A 40 -11.62 -31.96 4.16
N ALA A 41 -11.72 -33.20 3.69
CA ALA A 41 -11.65 -34.40 4.51
C ALA A 41 -10.27 -34.55 5.17
N ASP A 42 -9.19 -34.38 4.39
CA ASP A 42 -7.81 -34.46 4.89
C ASP A 42 -7.52 -33.43 5.99
N LEU A 43 -8.10 -32.25 5.86
CA LEU A 43 -7.89 -31.14 6.79
C LEU A 43 -8.88 -31.11 7.97
N GLY A 44 -9.99 -31.85 7.86
CA GLY A 44 -11.06 -31.83 8.85
C GLY A 44 -11.81 -30.50 8.92
N ILE A 45 -11.81 -29.70 7.83
CA ILE A 45 -12.48 -28.40 7.75
C ILE A 45 -13.35 -28.31 6.50
N THR A 46 -14.35 -27.45 6.52
CA THR A 46 -15.10 -27.03 5.34
C THR A 46 -14.46 -25.75 4.81
N ILE A 47 -13.97 -25.78 3.56
CA ILE A 47 -13.35 -24.61 2.92
C ILE A 47 -14.41 -23.78 2.21
N PHE A 48 -15.35 -24.45 1.52
CA PHE A 48 -16.37 -23.80 0.69
C PHE A 48 -17.79 -24.13 1.12
N LEU A 49 -18.65 -23.11 1.10
CA LEU A 49 -20.10 -23.26 1.15
C LEU A 49 -20.67 -23.09 -0.26
N ARG A 50 -21.55 -24.02 -0.66
CA ARG A 50 -22.31 -23.90 -1.91
C ARG A 50 -23.58 -23.07 -1.67
N THR A 51 -23.72 -21.99 -2.42
CA THR A 51 -24.91 -21.13 -2.34
C THR A 51 -25.52 -20.95 -3.74
N SER A 52 -26.70 -20.36 -3.79
CA SER A 52 -27.33 -19.97 -5.07
C SER A 52 -26.54 -18.91 -5.84
N LYS A 53 -25.61 -18.21 -5.18
CA LYS A 53 -24.70 -17.22 -5.78
C LYS A 53 -23.32 -17.78 -6.16
N GLY A 54 -23.08 -19.08 -5.94
CA GLY A 54 -21.80 -19.73 -6.23
C GLY A 54 -21.11 -20.32 -5.01
N MET A 55 -19.78 -20.42 -5.08
CA MET A 55 -18.91 -20.93 -4.01
C MET A 55 -18.44 -19.78 -3.14
N ILE A 56 -18.68 -19.85 -1.84
CA ILE A 56 -18.29 -18.83 -0.85
C ILE A 56 -17.33 -19.50 0.14
N LEU A 57 -16.25 -18.82 0.52
CA LEU A 57 -15.32 -19.31 1.54
C LEU A 57 -15.97 -19.25 2.95
N THR A 58 -15.66 -20.27 3.75
CA THR A 58 -15.87 -20.19 5.21
C THR A 58 -14.74 -19.38 5.85
N PRO A 59 -14.87 -18.92 7.11
CA PRO A 59 -13.77 -18.26 7.82
C PRO A 59 -12.48 -19.11 7.87
N LYS A 60 -12.61 -20.44 8.10
CA LYS A 60 -11.47 -21.37 8.02
C LYS A 60 -10.98 -21.57 6.60
N GLY A 61 -11.87 -21.48 5.60
CA GLY A 61 -11.53 -21.51 4.19
C GLY A 61 -10.71 -20.31 3.77
N GLU A 62 -11.04 -19.10 4.22
CA GLU A 62 -10.26 -17.88 3.94
C GLU A 62 -8.84 -18.00 4.50
N GLU A 63 -8.72 -18.45 5.74
CA GLU A 63 -7.42 -18.71 6.37
C GLU A 63 -6.61 -19.74 5.59
N PHE A 64 -7.22 -20.88 5.23
CA PHE A 64 -6.57 -21.92 4.44
C PHE A 64 -6.12 -21.41 3.06
N ILE A 65 -6.96 -20.66 2.33
CA ILE A 65 -6.61 -20.13 1.02
C ILE A 65 -5.42 -19.18 1.12
N GLY A 66 -5.31 -18.37 2.18
CA GLY A 66 -4.14 -17.54 2.43
C GLY A 66 -2.84 -18.36 2.56
N TYR A 67 -2.86 -19.43 3.34
CA TYR A 67 -1.72 -20.35 3.45
C TYR A 67 -1.41 -21.08 2.15
N ALA A 68 -2.45 -21.58 1.46
CA ALA A 68 -2.29 -22.29 0.19
C ALA A 68 -1.65 -21.40 -0.89
N GLN A 69 -2.05 -20.15 -1.00
CA GLN A 69 -1.44 -19.16 -1.92
C GLN A 69 0.05 -18.96 -1.63
N ASN A 70 0.43 -18.85 -0.34
CA ASN A 70 1.83 -18.70 0.05
C ASN A 70 2.68 -19.93 -0.33
N ILE A 71 2.19 -21.13 -0.07
CA ILE A 71 2.88 -22.39 -0.40
C ILE A 71 3.05 -22.51 -1.92
N LEU A 72 2.00 -22.23 -2.69
CA LEU A 72 2.04 -22.30 -4.16
C LEU A 72 3.03 -21.31 -4.74
N ARG A 73 3.11 -20.08 -4.18
CA ARG A 73 4.10 -19.08 -4.57
C ARG A 73 5.52 -19.54 -4.30
N GLN A 74 5.79 -20.11 -3.10
CA GLN A 74 7.13 -20.64 -2.78
C GLN A 74 7.54 -21.78 -3.71
N LEU A 75 6.59 -22.63 -4.11
CA LEU A 75 6.84 -23.69 -5.11
C LEU A 75 7.15 -23.09 -6.49
N ASP A 76 6.44 -22.07 -6.92
CA ASP A 76 6.69 -21.37 -8.19
C ASP A 76 8.06 -20.69 -8.20
N GLU A 77 8.43 -20.05 -7.10
CA GLU A 77 9.77 -19.47 -6.89
C GLU A 77 10.87 -20.54 -6.99
N LEU A 78 10.66 -21.70 -6.33
CA LEU A 78 11.59 -22.81 -6.36
C LEU A 78 11.72 -23.39 -7.79
N GLU A 79 10.60 -23.62 -8.46
CA GLU A 79 10.58 -24.09 -9.86
C GLU A 79 11.32 -23.11 -10.78
N THR A 80 11.11 -21.80 -10.59
CA THR A 80 11.78 -20.75 -11.35
C THR A 80 13.29 -20.75 -11.12
N MET A 81 13.74 -20.95 -9.86
CA MET A 81 15.16 -21.04 -9.52
C MET A 81 15.89 -22.19 -10.20
N TYR A 82 15.23 -23.33 -10.40
CA TYR A 82 15.87 -24.55 -10.89
C TYR A 82 15.55 -24.90 -12.36
N LYS A 83 14.47 -24.35 -12.94
CA LYS A 83 14.12 -24.55 -14.37
C LYS A 83 14.72 -23.47 -15.30
N ALA A 84 15.69 -22.70 -14.84
CA ALA A 84 16.22 -21.53 -15.54
C ALA A 84 16.99 -21.89 -16.84
N GLU A 85 16.26 -22.23 -17.90
CA GLU A 85 16.68 -22.00 -19.29
C GLU A 85 16.16 -20.64 -19.83
N LEU A 86 15.23 -19.98 -19.13
CA LEU A 86 14.78 -18.61 -19.40
C LEU A 86 15.23 -17.69 -18.27
N PRO A 87 15.66 -16.46 -18.57
CA PRO A 87 15.99 -15.50 -17.51
C PRO A 87 14.78 -15.34 -16.58
N ALA A 88 15.02 -15.58 -15.29
CA ALA A 88 13.97 -15.50 -14.28
C ALA A 88 13.21 -14.18 -14.39
N LYS A 89 11.87 -14.24 -14.44
CA LYS A 89 11.01 -13.06 -14.47
C LYS A 89 11.28 -12.23 -13.22
N GLN A 90 11.69 -10.99 -13.41
CA GLN A 90 11.89 -10.07 -12.30
C GLN A 90 10.53 -9.70 -11.70
N THR A 91 10.36 -9.86 -10.40
CA THR A 91 9.13 -9.49 -9.70
C THR A 91 9.44 -8.51 -8.58
N PHE A 92 8.65 -7.45 -8.48
CA PHE A 92 8.72 -6.51 -7.39
C PHE A 92 7.32 -5.99 -7.08
N SER A 93 7.00 -5.84 -5.80
CA SER A 93 5.71 -5.30 -5.40
C SER A 93 5.82 -4.50 -4.10
N VAL A 94 5.32 -3.28 -4.13
CA VAL A 94 5.32 -2.40 -2.96
C VAL A 94 4.01 -1.64 -2.83
N SER A 95 3.52 -1.56 -1.60
CA SER A 95 2.31 -0.82 -1.22
C SER A 95 2.70 0.31 -0.26
N VAL A 96 2.42 1.57 -0.64
CA VAL A 96 3.01 2.75 0.00
C VAL A 96 1.96 3.82 0.34
N PRO A 97 2.22 4.72 1.31
CA PRO A 97 1.41 5.91 1.50
C PRO A 97 1.60 6.88 0.32
N ARG A 98 0.66 7.78 0.14
CA ARG A 98 0.75 8.86 -0.86
C ARG A 98 1.84 9.86 -0.45
N ALA A 99 3.05 9.65 -0.95
CA ALA A 99 4.24 10.42 -0.59
C ALA A 99 5.12 10.69 -1.81
N SER A 100 5.44 11.95 -2.05
CA SER A 100 6.21 12.35 -3.23
C SER A 100 7.63 11.81 -3.22
N TYR A 101 8.30 11.78 -2.06
CA TYR A 101 9.65 11.24 -1.97
C TYR A 101 9.69 9.72 -2.24
N ILE A 102 8.61 8.98 -1.90
CA ILE A 102 8.52 7.54 -2.21
C ILE A 102 8.25 7.34 -3.70
N ALA A 103 7.40 8.17 -4.31
CA ALA A 103 7.13 8.11 -5.74
C ALA A 103 8.37 8.50 -6.57
N ASP A 104 9.15 9.50 -6.13
CA ASP A 104 10.43 9.85 -6.71
C ASP A 104 11.43 8.69 -6.63
N ALA A 105 11.54 8.06 -5.45
CA ALA A 105 12.36 6.87 -5.26
C ALA A 105 11.94 5.73 -6.20
N PHE A 106 10.64 5.46 -6.31
CA PHE A 106 10.13 4.42 -7.21
C PHE A 106 10.43 4.75 -8.67
N SER A 107 10.26 6.01 -9.08
CA SER A 107 10.59 6.45 -10.45
C SER A 107 12.06 6.18 -10.78
N LYS A 108 12.98 6.51 -9.87
CA LYS A 108 14.42 6.25 -10.05
C LYS A 108 14.75 4.77 -10.04
N PHE A 109 14.12 4.01 -9.16
CA PHE A 109 14.24 2.55 -9.09
C PHE A 109 13.88 1.87 -10.41
N THR A 110 12.93 2.40 -11.19
CA THR A 110 12.55 1.79 -12.48
C THR A 110 13.73 1.70 -13.47
N ASN A 111 14.77 2.51 -13.31
CA ASN A 111 15.98 2.42 -14.12
C ASN A 111 16.88 1.22 -13.78
N CYS A 112 16.65 0.59 -12.62
CA CYS A 112 17.38 -0.60 -12.17
C CYS A 112 16.76 -1.91 -12.69
N ILE A 113 15.62 -1.84 -13.40
CA ILE A 113 14.93 -3.01 -13.93
C ILE A 113 15.68 -3.47 -15.19
N ASP A 114 16.17 -4.70 -15.20
CA ASP A 114 16.88 -5.28 -16.33
C ASP A 114 15.94 -5.42 -17.55
N LYS A 115 16.50 -5.47 -18.77
CA LYS A 115 15.74 -5.56 -20.04
C LYS A 115 14.98 -6.88 -20.25
N GLY A 116 15.02 -7.80 -19.28
CA GLY A 116 14.30 -9.07 -19.31
C GLY A 116 12.82 -8.95 -18.97
N SER A 117 12.14 -10.08 -18.84
CA SER A 117 10.74 -10.11 -18.38
C SER A 117 10.63 -9.59 -16.95
N ALA A 118 9.76 -8.62 -16.73
CA ALA A 118 9.54 -8.03 -15.42
C ALA A 118 8.05 -7.81 -15.13
N GLU A 119 7.67 -7.91 -13.85
CA GLU A 119 6.33 -7.64 -13.36
C GLU A 119 6.42 -6.83 -12.07
N ILE A 120 6.06 -5.57 -12.16
CA ILE A 120 6.29 -4.56 -11.12
C ILE A 120 4.95 -3.98 -10.68
N TYR A 121 4.65 -4.08 -9.38
CA TYR A 121 3.44 -3.51 -8.78
C TYR A 121 3.79 -2.41 -7.80
N TYR A 122 3.28 -1.22 -8.05
CA TYR A 122 3.37 -0.07 -7.16
C TYR A 122 1.97 0.43 -6.85
N GLN A 123 1.60 0.45 -5.57
CA GLN A 123 0.27 0.87 -5.16
C GLN A 123 0.33 1.92 -4.04
N GLU A 124 -0.19 3.11 -4.31
CA GLU A 124 -0.41 4.11 -3.29
C GLU A 124 -1.73 3.84 -2.55
N THR A 125 -1.69 3.79 -1.22
CA THR A 125 -2.86 3.45 -0.41
C THR A 125 -2.70 3.89 1.06
N ASN A 126 -3.64 3.53 1.93
CA ASN A 126 -3.56 3.75 3.37
C ASN A 126 -2.88 2.57 4.10
N SER A 127 -2.53 2.77 5.37
CA SER A 127 -1.80 1.80 6.19
C SER A 127 -2.51 0.46 6.36
N SER A 128 -3.84 0.45 6.51
CA SER A 128 -4.60 -0.80 6.62
C SER A 128 -4.51 -1.63 5.34
N ARG A 129 -4.69 -0.99 4.19
CA ARG A 129 -4.62 -1.65 2.89
C ARG A 129 -3.20 -2.14 2.60
N ALA A 130 -2.17 -1.38 2.98
CA ALA A 130 -0.78 -1.82 2.83
C ALA A 130 -0.49 -3.08 3.65
N ILE A 131 -0.94 -3.14 4.91
CA ILE A 131 -0.82 -4.35 5.74
C ILE A 131 -1.57 -5.52 5.10
N LYS A 132 -2.81 -5.31 4.65
CA LYS A 132 -3.61 -6.33 3.98
C LYS A 132 -2.96 -6.83 2.69
N ASN A 133 -2.37 -5.95 1.91
CA ASN A 133 -1.67 -6.31 0.67
C ASN A 133 -0.50 -7.27 0.93
N ILE A 134 0.27 -7.09 2.00
CA ILE A 134 1.34 -8.02 2.39
C ILE A 134 0.77 -9.37 2.85
N LEU A 135 -0.29 -9.34 3.65
CA LEU A 135 -0.84 -10.54 4.25
C LEU A 135 -1.63 -11.41 3.26
N GLU A 136 -2.42 -10.77 2.37
CA GLU A 136 -3.43 -11.44 1.56
C GLU A 136 -3.18 -11.35 0.04
N HIS A 137 -2.47 -10.31 -0.42
CA HIS A 137 -2.32 -10.03 -1.86
C HIS A 137 -0.88 -10.17 -2.38
N ASN A 138 0.00 -10.86 -1.60
CA ASN A 138 1.36 -11.21 -1.98
C ASN A 138 2.27 -10.02 -2.34
N TYR A 139 2.01 -8.84 -1.78
CA TYR A 139 2.99 -7.76 -1.87
C TYR A 139 4.22 -8.09 -1.03
N HIS A 140 5.40 -7.84 -1.57
CA HIS A 140 6.67 -8.12 -0.91
C HIS A 140 6.96 -7.09 0.18
N LEU A 141 6.82 -5.80 -0.17
CA LEU A 141 7.10 -4.67 0.70
C LEU A 141 5.86 -3.81 0.91
N GLY A 142 5.81 -3.17 2.04
CA GLY A 142 4.84 -2.12 2.34
C GLY A 142 5.51 -0.99 3.10
N ILE A 143 5.00 0.22 2.91
CA ILE A 143 5.31 1.35 3.78
C ILE A 143 3.99 1.84 4.35
N ILE A 144 3.91 1.91 5.68
CA ILE A 144 2.74 2.43 6.38
C ILE A 144 3.08 3.77 7.03
N ARG A 145 2.12 4.69 7.02
CA ARG A 145 2.24 6.00 7.65
C ARG A 145 1.24 6.16 8.77
N TYR A 146 1.71 6.66 9.91
CA TYR A 146 0.86 7.00 11.05
C TYR A 146 1.48 8.13 11.88
N ALA A 147 0.64 8.82 12.65
CA ALA A 147 1.11 9.81 13.59
C ALA A 147 1.84 9.15 14.77
N SER A 148 2.95 9.72 15.22
CA SER A 148 3.88 9.11 16.18
C SER A 148 3.24 8.68 17.50
N HIS A 149 2.14 9.33 17.92
CA HIS A 149 1.40 8.93 19.14
C HIS A 149 0.70 7.56 19.00
N PHE A 150 0.54 7.03 17.78
CA PHE A 150 0.04 5.66 17.53
C PHE A 150 1.15 4.62 17.41
N ASP A 151 2.41 4.96 17.67
CA ASP A 151 3.56 4.07 17.45
C ASP A 151 3.42 2.73 18.19
N HIS A 152 3.05 2.79 19.47
CA HIS A 152 2.86 1.58 20.27
C HIS A 152 1.77 0.65 19.69
N TYR A 153 0.66 1.24 19.24
CA TYR A 153 -0.44 0.50 18.65
C TYR A 153 -0.03 -0.20 17.34
N PHE A 154 0.60 0.54 16.40
CA PHE A 154 1.01 -0.05 15.14
C PHE A 154 2.09 -1.12 15.33
N LYS A 155 3.06 -0.91 16.19
CA LYS A 155 4.07 -1.93 16.51
C LYS A 155 3.46 -3.20 17.11
N ALA A 156 2.50 -3.07 18.03
CA ALA A 156 1.77 -4.21 18.59
C ALA A 156 1.01 -4.97 17.48
N LEU A 157 0.26 -4.26 16.63
CA LEU A 157 -0.46 -4.82 15.50
C LEU A 157 0.47 -5.57 14.53
N LEU A 158 1.59 -4.97 14.16
CA LEU A 158 2.55 -5.59 13.23
C LEU A 158 3.17 -6.86 13.82
N ASN A 159 3.50 -6.86 15.12
CA ASN A 159 3.99 -8.03 15.83
C ASN A 159 2.95 -9.15 15.88
N GLU A 160 1.69 -8.82 16.20
CA GLU A 160 0.56 -9.77 16.19
C GLU A 160 0.39 -10.42 14.81
N LYS A 161 0.48 -9.62 13.75
CA LYS A 161 0.37 -10.09 12.36
C LYS A 161 1.62 -10.78 11.83
N GLY A 162 2.68 -10.95 12.63
CA GLY A 162 3.91 -11.61 12.22
C GLY A 162 4.70 -10.84 11.15
N LEU A 163 4.61 -9.50 11.15
CA LEU A 163 5.35 -8.64 10.25
C LEU A 163 6.61 -8.09 10.91
N ARG A 164 7.68 -7.97 10.11
CA ARG A 164 8.89 -7.22 10.44
C ARG A 164 8.68 -5.77 10.03
N TYR A 165 9.24 -4.84 10.78
CA TYR A 165 9.12 -3.41 10.48
C TYR A 165 10.43 -2.67 10.78
N GLU A 166 10.67 -1.59 10.03
CA GLU A 166 11.83 -0.71 10.15
C GLU A 166 11.41 0.75 9.90
N LEU A 167 11.98 1.69 10.68
CA LEU A 167 11.71 3.11 10.50
C LEU A 167 12.38 3.63 9.22
N VAL A 168 11.58 4.09 8.27
CA VAL A 168 12.06 4.76 7.06
C VAL A 168 12.29 6.24 7.33
N ALA A 169 11.27 6.95 7.83
CA ALA A 169 11.31 8.39 8.03
C ALA A 169 10.44 8.83 9.19
N GLU A 170 10.84 9.94 9.82
CA GLU A 170 10.04 10.68 10.78
C GLU A 170 10.04 12.17 10.38
N PHE A 171 8.87 12.79 10.29
CA PHE A 171 8.72 14.15 9.77
C PHE A 171 7.42 14.80 10.24
N ARG A 172 7.35 16.12 10.08
CA ARG A 172 6.09 16.87 10.15
C ARG A 172 5.59 17.18 8.75
N TYR A 173 4.28 17.21 8.59
CA TYR A 173 3.71 17.69 7.34
C TYR A 173 4.04 19.16 7.14
N VAL A 174 4.33 19.50 5.89
CA VAL A 174 4.50 20.87 5.43
C VAL A 174 3.24 21.34 4.71
N LEU A 175 3.02 22.64 4.77
CA LEU A 175 1.97 23.29 4.00
C LEU A 175 2.44 23.46 2.56
N VAL A 176 1.64 23.04 1.60
CA VAL A 176 1.86 23.29 0.17
C VAL A 176 0.74 24.15 -0.39
N ILE A 177 1.13 25.20 -1.07
CA ILE A 177 0.25 26.19 -1.68
C ILE A 177 0.78 26.61 -3.06
N ASN A 178 -0.08 27.24 -3.86
CA ASN A 178 0.35 27.88 -5.10
C ASN A 178 1.31 29.05 -4.82
N ALA A 179 2.34 29.23 -5.63
CA ALA A 179 3.27 30.34 -5.51
C ALA A 179 2.60 31.73 -5.65
N LYS A 180 1.42 31.79 -6.30
CA LYS A 180 0.61 33.02 -6.44
C LYS A 180 -0.31 33.28 -5.24
N ASN A 181 -0.42 32.34 -4.28
CA ASN A 181 -1.20 32.54 -3.06
C ASN A 181 -0.53 33.65 -2.22
N PRO A 182 -1.31 34.60 -1.65
CA PRO A 182 -0.75 35.65 -0.78
C PRO A 182 0.09 35.11 0.39
N LEU A 183 -0.25 33.95 0.92
CA LEU A 183 0.50 33.30 2.00
C LEU A 183 1.92 32.88 1.57
N ALA A 184 2.20 32.78 0.27
CA ALA A 184 3.52 32.45 -0.23
C ALA A 184 4.57 33.53 0.13
N GLN A 185 4.15 34.76 0.35
CA GLN A 185 5.01 35.89 0.73
C GLN A 185 5.28 35.96 2.25
N LYS A 186 4.52 35.22 3.08
CA LYS A 186 4.76 35.17 4.51
C LYS A 186 5.98 34.31 4.84
N GLU A 187 6.75 34.66 5.84
CA GLU A 187 7.82 33.82 6.37
C GLU A 187 7.25 32.55 7.02
N GLU A 188 6.23 32.72 7.85
CA GLU A 188 5.50 31.63 8.54
C GLU A 188 4.00 31.76 8.29
N VAL A 189 3.33 30.62 8.18
CA VAL A 189 1.87 30.53 8.06
C VAL A 189 1.31 29.90 9.32
N ARG A 190 0.28 30.51 9.90
CA ARG A 190 -0.44 30.03 11.08
C ARG A 190 -1.77 29.38 10.69
N TYR A 191 -2.34 28.56 11.58
CA TYR A 191 -3.65 27.92 11.31
C TYR A 191 -4.77 28.92 11.02
N GLN A 192 -4.80 30.04 11.73
CA GLN A 192 -5.77 31.12 11.49
C GLN A 192 -5.68 31.73 10.09
N ASP A 193 -4.49 31.76 9.49
CA ASP A 193 -4.30 32.27 8.13
C ASP A 193 -4.95 31.36 7.06
N LEU A 194 -5.20 30.10 7.39
CA LEU A 194 -5.71 29.08 6.49
C LEU A 194 -7.25 29.01 6.46
N GLU A 195 -7.94 29.62 7.43
CA GLU A 195 -9.42 29.56 7.51
C GLU A 195 -10.15 30.04 6.25
N PRO A 196 -9.69 31.10 5.52
CA PRO A 196 -10.35 31.55 4.28
C PRO A 196 -10.14 30.62 3.08
N TYR A 197 -9.20 29.68 3.16
CA TYR A 197 -8.78 28.87 2.02
C TYR A 197 -9.48 27.52 1.99
N ILE A 198 -9.33 26.81 0.87
CA ILE A 198 -9.91 25.47 0.63
C ILE A 198 -8.85 24.42 0.94
N LYS A 199 -9.13 23.54 1.90
CA LYS A 199 -8.25 22.41 2.23
C LYS A 199 -8.47 21.27 1.26
N ILE A 200 -7.39 20.76 0.65
CA ILE A 200 -7.38 19.49 -0.08
C ILE A 200 -6.90 18.40 0.87
N SER A 201 -7.65 17.31 0.97
CA SER A 201 -7.35 16.16 1.84
C SER A 201 -7.60 14.85 1.11
N HIS A 202 -6.91 13.77 1.52
CA HIS A 202 -7.27 12.43 1.07
C HIS A 202 -8.54 11.96 1.77
N ALA A 203 -9.41 11.25 1.02
CA ALA A 203 -10.73 10.85 1.49
C ALA A 203 -10.71 9.59 2.38
N ASP A 204 -9.60 8.84 2.38
CA ASP A 204 -9.45 7.55 3.04
C ASP A 204 -8.31 7.50 4.07
N PRO A 205 -8.22 8.45 5.03
CA PRO A 205 -7.27 8.33 6.11
C PRO A 205 -7.64 7.10 6.96
N TYR A 206 -6.63 6.40 7.47
CA TYR A 206 -6.86 5.22 8.28
C TYR A 206 -6.04 5.28 9.58
N VAL A 207 -6.76 5.25 10.68
CA VAL A 207 -6.23 4.92 12.01
C VAL A 207 -7.07 3.77 12.55
N PRO A 208 -6.48 2.60 12.81
CA PRO A 208 -7.20 1.48 13.40
C PRO A 208 -7.85 1.91 14.73
N SER A 209 -8.94 1.28 15.08
CA SER A 209 -9.74 1.56 16.28
C SER A 209 -10.45 2.92 16.35
N LEU A 210 -10.23 3.82 15.38
CA LEU A 210 -11.03 5.04 15.30
C LEU A 210 -12.01 4.95 14.12
N PRO A 211 -13.27 5.35 14.29
CA PRO A 211 -14.18 5.51 13.16
C PRO A 211 -13.66 6.60 12.22
N ALA A 212 -13.93 6.47 10.91
CA ALA A 212 -13.42 7.39 9.88
C ALA A 212 -13.68 8.87 10.21
N ALA A 213 -14.83 9.19 10.80
CA ALA A 213 -15.16 10.55 11.25
C ALA A 213 -14.23 11.06 12.37
N ALA A 214 -13.80 10.19 13.28
CA ALA A 214 -12.88 10.57 14.36
C ALA A 214 -11.46 10.75 13.83
N VAL A 215 -11.03 9.92 12.87
CA VAL A 215 -9.74 10.07 12.17
C VAL A 215 -9.69 11.36 11.39
N GLN A 216 -10.74 11.68 10.65
CA GLN A 216 -10.86 12.94 9.94
C GLN A 216 -10.77 14.13 10.91
N LYS A 217 -11.43 14.05 12.06
CA LYS A 217 -11.38 15.08 13.10
C LYS A 217 -9.97 15.23 13.71
N ASP A 218 -9.24 14.13 13.92
CA ASP A 218 -7.85 14.16 14.42
C ASP A 218 -6.87 14.74 13.37
N GLU A 219 -7.15 14.55 12.08
CA GLU A 219 -6.37 15.15 11.01
C GLU A 219 -6.77 16.59 10.67
N HIS A 220 -7.96 17.05 11.12
CA HIS A 220 -8.45 18.39 10.91
C HIS A 220 -8.05 19.32 12.07
N THR A 221 -6.77 19.68 12.13
CA THR A 221 -6.27 20.67 13.08
C THR A 221 -6.61 22.11 12.70
N VAL A 222 -6.99 22.35 11.43
CA VAL A 222 -7.41 23.66 10.92
C VAL A 222 -8.91 23.65 10.71
N ASN A 223 -9.61 24.62 11.27
CA ASN A 223 -11.07 24.73 11.13
C ASN A 223 -11.45 25.39 9.78
N CYS A 224 -11.23 24.64 8.67
CA CYS A 224 -11.63 25.08 7.34
C CYS A 224 -13.07 24.66 7.05
N SER A 225 -13.91 25.65 6.68
CA SER A 225 -15.29 25.38 6.27
C SER A 225 -15.38 24.78 4.87
N ARG A 226 -14.31 24.90 4.04
CA ARG A 226 -14.24 24.44 2.65
C ARG A 226 -13.22 23.34 2.48
N ASN A 227 -13.65 22.15 2.02
CA ASN A 227 -12.78 21.00 1.86
C ASN A 227 -13.02 20.33 0.50
N ILE A 228 -11.95 19.91 -0.17
CA ILE A 228 -11.95 19.04 -1.34
C ILE A 228 -11.34 17.71 -0.92
N TYR A 229 -12.09 16.62 -1.10
CA TYR A 229 -11.61 15.29 -0.81
C TYR A 229 -11.18 14.59 -2.10
N VAL A 230 -9.93 14.11 -2.14
CA VAL A 230 -9.36 13.38 -3.27
C VAL A 230 -9.04 11.95 -2.86
N PHE A 231 -9.23 11.02 -3.78
CA PHE A 231 -8.87 9.62 -3.57
C PHE A 231 -7.51 9.30 -4.19
N GLU A 232 -7.24 9.89 -5.36
CA GLU A 232 -6.04 9.65 -6.14
C GLU A 232 -5.06 10.81 -6.02
N ARG A 233 -3.76 10.49 -5.96
CA ARG A 233 -2.71 11.51 -5.85
C ARG A 233 -2.51 12.30 -7.14
N GLY A 234 -2.75 11.69 -8.31
CA GLY A 234 -2.43 12.28 -9.62
C GLY A 234 -3.03 13.67 -9.86
N GLY A 235 -4.22 13.94 -9.36
CA GLY A 235 -4.90 15.23 -9.54
C GLY A 235 -4.57 16.31 -8.53
N GLN A 236 -3.95 15.98 -7.38
CA GLN A 236 -3.80 16.92 -6.26
C GLN A 236 -2.92 18.13 -6.60
N PHE A 237 -1.83 17.93 -7.32
CA PHE A 237 -0.90 19.00 -7.69
C PHE A 237 -1.48 19.90 -8.78
N HIS A 238 -2.30 19.35 -9.69
CA HIS A 238 -3.04 20.14 -10.66
C HIS A 238 -4.08 21.03 -9.96
N LEU A 239 -4.79 20.52 -8.95
CA LEU A 239 -5.72 21.34 -8.15
C LEU A 239 -5.00 22.51 -7.48
N LEU A 240 -3.87 22.24 -6.81
CA LEU A 240 -3.06 23.28 -6.17
C LEU A 240 -2.50 24.29 -7.18
N ALA A 241 -2.04 23.82 -8.35
CA ALA A 241 -1.47 24.68 -9.38
C ALA A 241 -2.50 25.60 -10.05
N HIS A 242 -3.75 25.13 -10.22
CA HIS A 242 -4.79 25.89 -10.93
C HIS A 242 -5.68 26.74 -10.02
N ASN A 243 -5.73 26.42 -8.72
CA ASN A 243 -6.55 27.18 -7.78
C ASN A 243 -5.68 27.73 -6.63
N PRO A 244 -5.27 29.02 -6.69
CA PRO A 244 -4.44 29.64 -5.64
C PRO A 244 -5.09 29.67 -4.25
N ASP A 245 -6.41 29.55 -4.16
CA ASP A 245 -7.14 29.53 -2.89
C ASP A 245 -7.12 28.15 -2.21
N THR A 246 -6.35 27.20 -2.71
CA THR A 246 -6.22 25.87 -2.12
C THR A 246 -4.91 25.66 -1.39
N PHE A 247 -4.95 24.76 -0.41
CA PHE A 247 -3.75 24.28 0.28
C PHE A 247 -3.86 22.81 0.64
N MET A 248 -2.73 22.16 0.88
CA MET A 248 -2.66 20.77 1.31
C MET A 248 -1.52 20.54 2.30
N TRP A 249 -1.75 19.63 3.25
CA TRP A 249 -0.72 19.10 4.14
C TRP A 249 -0.13 17.84 3.51
N VAL A 250 1.19 17.83 3.33
CA VAL A 250 1.91 16.70 2.72
C VAL A 250 3.22 16.43 3.45
N SER A 251 3.79 15.23 3.28
CA SER A 251 5.21 15.04 3.57
C SER A 251 6.04 15.96 2.68
N PRO A 252 7.21 16.43 3.12
CA PRO A 252 8.08 17.28 2.30
C PRO A 252 8.22 16.75 0.87
N LEU A 253 8.16 17.67 -0.10
CA LEU A 253 8.17 17.39 -1.53
C LEU A 253 9.57 17.54 -2.12
N PRO A 254 9.93 16.75 -3.15
CA PRO A 254 11.08 17.04 -3.99
C PRO A 254 10.97 18.40 -4.72
N ASP A 255 12.10 19.06 -4.94
CA ASP A 255 12.15 20.41 -5.54
C ASP A 255 11.62 20.45 -6.97
N ASP A 256 11.78 19.37 -7.74
CA ASP A 256 11.27 19.25 -9.10
C ASP A 256 9.74 19.26 -9.16
N ILE A 257 9.07 18.67 -8.18
CA ILE A 257 7.60 18.75 -8.06
C ILE A 257 7.18 20.16 -7.71
N ILE A 258 7.86 20.80 -6.76
CA ILE A 258 7.55 22.15 -6.33
C ILE A 258 7.67 23.12 -7.50
N SER A 259 8.81 23.09 -8.20
CA SER A 259 9.08 23.97 -9.33
C SER A 259 8.21 23.65 -10.55
N GLY A 260 7.99 22.36 -10.85
CA GLY A 260 7.22 21.92 -12.01
C GLY A 260 5.75 22.31 -11.96
N PHE A 261 5.16 22.43 -10.76
CA PHE A 261 3.76 22.83 -10.58
C PHE A 261 3.59 24.30 -10.11
N GLY A 262 4.67 25.06 -9.98
CA GLY A 262 4.61 26.45 -9.48
C GLY A 262 4.06 26.53 -8.05
N LEU A 263 4.50 25.61 -7.21
CA LEU A 263 4.10 25.50 -5.80
C LEU A 263 5.19 26.05 -4.87
N VAL A 264 4.84 26.27 -3.63
CA VAL A 264 5.78 26.55 -2.54
C VAL A 264 5.43 25.73 -1.31
N GLN A 265 6.45 25.30 -0.59
CA GLN A 265 6.33 24.72 0.74
C GLN A 265 6.52 25.79 1.80
N LYS A 266 5.67 25.80 2.81
CA LYS A 266 5.76 26.75 3.94
C LYS A 266 5.77 25.99 5.25
N PRO A 267 6.62 26.39 6.20
CA PRO A 267 6.54 25.91 7.56
C PRO A 267 5.27 26.47 8.23
N CYS A 268 4.68 25.66 9.08
CA CYS A 268 3.59 26.09 9.94
C CYS A 268 3.92 25.67 11.37
N PRO A 269 4.37 26.61 12.22
CA PRO A 269 4.77 26.30 13.60
C PRO A 269 3.67 25.69 14.46
N ASP A 270 2.40 25.96 14.11
CA ASP A 270 1.26 25.38 14.82
C ASP A 270 1.11 23.87 14.55
N ASN A 271 1.66 23.37 13.43
CA ASN A 271 1.61 21.95 13.10
C ASN A 271 2.75 21.19 13.78
N GLN A 272 2.50 20.73 15.00
CA GLN A 272 3.46 19.96 15.80
C GLN A 272 3.33 18.44 15.60
N LYS A 273 2.35 17.97 14.80
CA LYS A 273 2.08 16.55 14.62
C LYS A 273 3.21 15.85 13.85
N LEU A 274 3.81 14.87 14.50
CA LEU A 274 4.91 14.08 13.94
C LEU A 274 4.37 12.79 13.32
N TYR A 275 4.82 12.45 12.12
CA TYR A 275 4.45 11.25 11.39
C TYR A 275 5.64 10.33 11.21
N ARG A 276 5.37 9.03 11.15
CA ARG A 276 6.34 7.97 10.88
C ARG A 276 5.95 7.19 9.64
N ASP A 277 6.92 6.97 8.76
CA ASP A 277 6.84 5.99 7.69
C ASP A 277 7.64 4.76 8.10
N MET A 278 6.96 3.61 8.16
CA MET A 278 7.55 2.33 8.54
C MET A 278 7.53 1.38 7.35
N LEU A 279 8.69 0.89 6.95
CA LEU A 279 8.78 -0.26 6.05
C LEU A 279 8.27 -1.50 6.77
N ILE A 280 7.47 -2.30 6.08
CA ILE A 280 6.94 -3.56 6.60
C ILE A 280 7.11 -4.69 5.57
N CYS A 281 7.37 -5.89 6.03
CA CYS A 281 7.37 -7.11 5.23
C CYS A 281 7.11 -8.34 6.12
N ARG A 282 6.91 -9.52 5.54
CA ARG A 282 6.81 -10.77 6.33
C ARG A 282 8.13 -11.04 7.06
N LYS A 283 8.08 -11.66 8.23
CA LYS A 283 9.29 -11.95 9.05
C LYS A 283 10.29 -12.85 8.33
N ASP A 284 9.79 -13.81 7.57
CA ASP A 284 10.54 -14.80 6.80
C ASP A 284 10.95 -14.32 5.40
N TYR A 285 10.56 -13.11 5.01
CA TYR A 285 10.86 -12.55 3.70
C TYR A 285 12.33 -12.14 3.58
N HIS A 286 13.00 -12.64 2.53
CA HIS A 286 14.38 -12.29 2.19
C HIS A 286 14.37 -11.31 1.01
N PHE A 287 15.01 -10.17 1.22
CA PHE A 287 15.07 -9.11 0.21
C PHE A 287 15.76 -9.58 -1.07
N SER A 288 15.08 -9.46 -2.19
CA SER A 288 15.62 -9.65 -3.53
C SER A 288 16.62 -8.54 -3.91
N LYS A 289 17.24 -8.66 -5.09
CA LYS A 289 18.05 -7.57 -5.66
C LYS A 289 17.22 -6.31 -5.84
N LEU A 290 16.04 -6.42 -6.44
CA LEU A 290 15.14 -5.27 -6.70
C LEU A 290 14.66 -4.60 -5.41
N ASP A 291 14.39 -5.36 -4.36
CA ASP A 291 14.01 -4.77 -3.06
C ASP A 291 15.13 -3.89 -2.51
N ARG A 292 16.39 -4.35 -2.59
CA ARG A 292 17.56 -3.59 -2.14
C ARG A 292 17.80 -2.33 -2.97
N GLU A 293 17.63 -2.41 -4.29
CA GLU A 293 17.71 -1.25 -5.19
C GLU A 293 16.63 -0.22 -4.87
N PHE A 294 15.38 -0.65 -4.71
CA PHE A 294 14.30 0.24 -4.28
C PHE A 294 14.59 0.90 -2.93
N MET A 295 15.06 0.13 -1.95
CA MET A 295 15.45 0.65 -0.63
C MET A 295 16.55 1.70 -0.74
N THR A 296 17.55 1.48 -1.59
CA THR A 296 18.62 2.45 -1.84
C THR A 296 18.05 3.77 -2.37
N GLU A 297 17.19 3.72 -3.39
CA GLU A 297 16.56 4.91 -3.94
C GLU A 297 15.60 5.57 -2.95
N LEU A 298 14.91 4.79 -2.09
CA LEU A 298 14.05 5.30 -1.04
C LEU A 298 14.84 6.15 -0.03
N TYR A 299 15.99 5.66 0.43
CA TYR A 299 16.85 6.42 1.35
C TYR A 299 17.51 7.61 0.69
N ASN A 300 17.88 7.52 -0.60
CA ASN A 300 18.41 8.63 -1.38
C ASN A 300 17.38 9.77 -1.52
N SER A 301 16.14 9.45 -1.92
CA SER A 301 15.06 10.43 -2.06
C SER A 301 14.66 11.03 -0.72
N LYS A 302 14.57 10.19 0.33
CA LYS A 302 14.34 10.66 1.70
C LYS A 302 15.36 11.71 2.12
N SER A 303 16.66 11.42 1.95
CA SER A 303 17.74 12.31 2.40
C SER A 303 17.72 13.68 1.70
N LYS A 304 17.13 13.77 0.50
CA LYS A 304 16.99 15.03 -0.24
C LYS A 304 15.77 15.84 0.22
N CYS A 305 14.70 15.19 0.66
CA CYS A 305 13.42 15.83 0.98
C CYS A 305 13.20 16.08 2.48
N LEU A 306 13.81 15.27 3.34
CA LEU A 306 13.53 15.20 4.78
C LEU A 306 14.81 15.53 5.58
N GLN A 307 15.41 16.67 5.27
CA GLN A 307 16.55 17.21 6.04
C GLN A 307 16.10 17.79 7.37
#